data_aece692dae423b8cccc4edc9ef4f0796
#
_entry.id   aece692dae423b8cccc4edc9ef4f0796
#
_cell.length_a   1.000
_cell.length_b   1.000
_cell.length_c   1.000
_cell.angle_alpha   90.00
_cell.angle_beta   90.00
_cell.angle_gamma   90.00
#
_symmetry.space_group_name_H-M   'P 1'
#
loop_
_entity.id
_entity.type
_entity.pdbx_description
1 polymer ?
#
loop_
_entity_poly.entity_id
_entity_poly.type
_entity_poly.pdbx_seq_one_letter_code
_entity_poly.pdbx_strand_id
1 'polypeptide(L)'
;RGGCIIRSAFLGKIKEAFDKNPELNNLLLDDYFKDTVVNSQQGWRNVVVNAVSNGVPAPCLTAALNYFDGYRTARLPAHLLQAQRDYFGAHTYERTDKPRGEFFHTNWTGRGGNTSSSTYNA
;
A
#
# COMPACT_ATOMS: atom_id res chain seq x y z
N ARG A 1 -31.42 1.48 -5.56
CA ARG A 1 -31.05 0.84 -4.29
C ARG A 1 -30.01 1.79 -3.68
N GLY A 2 -30.51 2.80 -2.97
CA GLY A 2 -29.71 3.92 -2.50
C GLY A 2 -28.50 3.51 -1.68
N GLY A 3 -27.51 4.34 -1.57
CA GLY A 3 -26.17 4.17 -1.04
C GLY A 3 -25.98 3.53 0.35
N CYS A 4 -26.94 2.74 0.82
CA CYS A 4 -26.81 1.99 2.08
C CYS A 4 -26.11 0.65 1.83
N ILE A 5 -24.93 0.46 2.41
CA ILE A 5 -24.13 -0.76 2.31
C ILE A 5 -24.92 -2.01 2.74
N ILE A 6 -25.80 -1.92 3.72
CA ILE A 6 -26.63 -3.04 4.21
C ILE A 6 -27.54 -3.62 3.13
N ARG A 7 -27.91 -2.83 2.12
CA ARG A 7 -28.72 -3.24 0.98
C ARG A 7 -27.91 -3.49 -0.29
N SER A 8 -26.60 -3.48 -0.20
CA SER A 8 -25.73 -3.69 -1.33
C SER A 8 -25.68 -5.18 -1.72
N ALA A 9 -25.87 -5.47 -3.02
CA ALA A 9 -25.60 -6.80 -3.58
C ALA A 9 -24.13 -7.24 -3.38
N PHE A 10 -23.25 -6.29 -3.14
CA PHE A 10 -21.82 -6.47 -2.89
C PHE A 10 -21.54 -7.29 -1.62
N LEU A 11 -22.37 -7.16 -0.57
CA LEU A 11 -22.22 -7.94 0.66
C LEU A 11 -22.38 -9.45 0.43
N GLY A 12 -23.29 -9.84 -0.49
CA GLY A 12 -23.43 -11.25 -0.89
C GLY A 12 -22.12 -11.81 -1.47
N LYS A 13 -21.46 -11.04 -2.33
CA LYS A 13 -20.18 -11.43 -2.93
C LYS A 13 -19.04 -11.51 -1.91
N ILE A 14 -19.02 -10.62 -0.92
CA ILE A 14 -18.05 -10.70 0.19
C ILE A 14 -18.29 -11.98 0.98
N LYS A 15 -19.56 -12.26 1.35
CA LYS A 15 -19.89 -13.49 2.07
C LYS A 15 -19.47 -14.74 1.28
N GLU A 16 -19.82 -14.82 -0.02
CA GLU A 16 -19.43 -15.93 -0.89
C GLU A 16 -17.91 -16.16 -0.90
N ALA A 17 -17.12 -15.08 -0.96
CA ALA A 17 -15.66 -15.16 -0.97
C ALA A 17 -15.12 -15.80 0.32
N PHE A 18 -15.62 -15.39 1.49
CA PHE A 18 -15.18 -15.94 2.78
C PHE A 18 -15.80 -17.32 3.09
N ASP A 19 -17.01 -17.62 2.60
CA ASP A 19 -17.55 -18.99 2.68
C ASP A 19 -16.70 -19.97 1.88
N LYS A 20 -16.18 -19.54 0.70
CA LYS A 20 -15.29 -20.33 -0.15
C LYS A 20 -13.89 -20.48 0.44
N ASN A 21 -13.37 -19.42 1.05
CA ASN A 21 -12.04 -19.39 1.66
C ASN A 21 -12.05 -18.57 2.96
N PRO A 22 -12.30 -19.22 4.13
CA PRO A 22 -12.31 -18.53 5.42
C PRO A 22 -10.97 -17.86 5.78
N GLU A 23 -9.86 -18.34 5.23
CA GLU A 23 -8.50 -17.81 5.45
C GLU A 23 -8.10 -16.76 4.40
N LEU A 24 -9.06 -16.19 3.68
CA LEU A 24 -8.80 -15.19 2.66
C LEU A 24 -8.22 -13.90 3.29
N ASN A 25 -6.95 -13.65 3.04
CA ASN A 25 -6.22 -12.52 3.63
C ASN A 25 -6.62 -11.16 3.03
N ASN A 26 -7.14 -11.13 1.80
CA ASN A 26 -7.56 -9.91 1.11
C ASN A 26 -8.58 -10.25 0.03
N LEU A 27 -9.67 -9.48 -0.04
CA LEU A 27 -10.69 -9.65 -1.08
C LEU A 27 -10.15 -9.54 -2.50
N LEU A 28 -9.07 -8.78 -2.72
CA LEU A 28 -8.40 -8.69 -4.03
C LEU A 28 -7.80 -10.02 -4.52
N LEU A 29 -7.70 -11.03 -3.65
CA LEU A 29 -7.23 -12.37 -4.00
C LEU A 29 -8.36 -13.31 -4.39
N ASP A 30 -9.62 -12.98 -4.10
CA ASP A 30 -10.78 -13.70 -4.59
C ASP A 30 -11.00 -13.43 -6.08
N ASP A 31 -11.33 -14.45 -6.87
CA ASP A 31 -11.40 -14.35 -8.33
C ASP A 31 -12.42 -13.31 -8.80
N TYR A 32 -13.61 -13.24 -8.18
CA TYR A 32 -14.62 -12.26 -8.56
C TYR A 32 -14.12 -10.81 -8.34
N PHE A 33 -13.53 -10.53 -7.18
CA PHE A 33 -13.03 -9.19 -6.87
C PHE A 33 -11.79 -8.84 -7.69
N LYS A 34 -10.87 -9.78 -7.85
CA LYS A 34 -9.68 -9.62 -8.68
C LYS A 34 -10.06 -9.26 -10.12
N ASP A 35 -10.93 -10.05 -10.74
CA ASP A 35 -11.31 -9.85 -12.13
C ASP A 35 -12.08 -8.55 -12.31
N THR A 36 -12.98 -8.22 -11.38
CA THR A 36 -13.71 -6.94 -11.40
C THR A 36 -12.76 -5.75 -11.37
N VAL A 37 -11.77 -5.74 -10.48
CA VAL A 37 -10.81 -4.65 -10.37
C VAL A 37 -9.89 -4.60 -11.58
N VAL A 38 -9.36 -5.74 -12.03
CA VAL A 38 -8.47 -5.81 -13.20
C VAL A 38 -9.16 -5.28 -14.45
N ASN A 39 -10.41 -5.67 -14.68
CA ASN A 39 -11.18 -5.23 -15.86
C ASN A 39 -11.57 -3.75 -15.78
N SER A 40 -11.71 -3.19 -14.57
CA SER A 40 -12.14 -1.80 -14.36
C SER A 40 -10.96 -0.82 -14.19
N GLN A 41 -9.75 -1.31 -13.98
CA GLN A 41 -8.61 -0.47 -13.58
C GLN A 41 -8.29 0.66 -14.57
N GLN A 42 -8.45 0.43 -15.87
CA GLN A 42 -8.15 1.47 -16.86
C GLN A 42 -9.12 2.65 -16.77
N GLY A 43 -10.41 2.38 -16.62
CA GLY A 43 -11.42 3.42 -16.39
C GLY A 43 -11.16 4.19 -15.09
N TRP A 44 -10.81 3.48 -14.02
CA TRP A 44 -10.44 4.06 -12.74
C TRP A 44 -9.21 4.98 -12.85
N ARG A 45 -8.15 4.54 -13.54
CA ARG A 45 -6.97 5.37 -13.80
C ARG A 45 -7.30 6.63 -14.57
N ASN A 46 -8.13 6.51 -15.60
CA ASN A 46 -8.56 7.66 -16.40
C ASN A 46 -9.31 8.70 -15.54
N VAL A 47 -10.18 8.24 -14.63
CA VAL A 47 -10.89 9.13 -13.70
C VAL A 47 -9.91 9.85 -12.76
N VAL A 48 -8.95 9.11 -12.17
CA VAL A 48 -7.94 9.70 -11.27
C VAL A 48 -7.06 10.72 -12.01
N VAL A 49 -6.58 10.38 -13.21
CA VAL A 49 -5.78 11.30 -14.03
C VAL A 49 -6.55 12.57 -14.34
N ASN A 50 -7.81 12.45 -14.79
CA ASN A 50 -8.65 13.60 -15.09
C ASN A 50 -8.91 14.46 -13.84
N ALA A 51 -9.19 13.84 -12.71
CA ALA A 51 -9.42 14.56 -11.46
C ALA A 51 -8.18 15.38 -11.05
N VAL A 52 -7.01 14.74 -11.04
CA VAL A 52 -5.75 15.42 -10.70
C VAL A 52 -5.41 16.53 -11.68
N SER A 53 -5.53 16.29 -12.98
CA SER A 53 -5.20 17.26 -14.03
C SER A 53 -6.12 18.50 -14.02
N ASN A 54 -7.33 18.37 -13.52
CA ASN A 54 -8.31 19.46 -13.44
C ASN A 54 -8.48 20.03 -12.02
N GLY A 55 -7.65 19.64 -11.07
CA GLY A 55 -7.72 20.14 -9.70
C GLY A 55 -8.97 19.68 -8.93
N VAL A 56 -9.61 18.58 -9.35
CA VAL A 56 -10.79 18.02 -8.68
C VAL A 56 -10.33 17.08 -7.56
N PRO A 57 -10.65 17.36 -6.29
CA PRO A 57 -10.23 16.51 -5.18
C PRO A 57 -10.98 15.19 -5.20
N ALA A 58 -10.23 14.07 -5.31
CA ALA A 58 -10.76 12.72 -5.30
C ALA A 58 -9.93 11.80 -4.39
N PRO A 59 -9.79 12.12 -3.08
CA PRO A 59 -8.84 11.45 -2.19
C PRO A 59 -9.12 9.95 -2.04
N CYS A 60 -10.38 9.53 -1.89
CA CYS A 60 -10.71 8.12 -1.72
C CYS A 60 -10.39 7.30 -2.98
N LEU A 61 -10.72 7.81 -4.17
CA LEU A 61 -10.43 7.11 -5.43
C LEU A 61 -8.92 6.98 -5.66
N THR A 62 -8.17 8.05 -5.37
CA THR A 62 -6.72 8.09 -5.56
C THR A 62 -6.01 7.18 -4.54
N ALA A 63 -6.40 7.24 -3.27
CA ALA A 63 -5.83 6.41 -2.22
C ALA A 63 -6.09 4.91 -2.46
N ALA A 64 -7.31 4.55 -2.90
CA ALA A 64 -7.65 3.18 -3.22
C ALA A 64 -6.85 2.65 -4.43
N LEU A 65 -6.63 3.48 -5.47
CA LEU A 65 -5.79 3.11 -6.60
C LEU A 65 -4.33 2.90 -6.17
N ASN A 66 -3.78 3.78 -5.33
CA ASN A 66 -2.43 3.64 -4.79
C ASN A 66 -2.30 2.37 -3.93
N TYR A 67 -3.32 2.04 -3.13
CA TYR A 67 -3.35 0.79 -2.37
C TYR A 67 -3.32 -0.43 -3.30
N PHE A 68 -4.17 -0.45 -4.33
CA PHE A 68 -4.20 -1.53 -5.32
C PHE A 68 -2.85 -1.71 -6.02
N ASP A 69 -2.24 -0.61 -6.47
CA ASP A 69 -0.93 -0.65 -7.12
C ASP A 69 0.17 -1.08 -6.15
N GLY A 70 0.14 -0.59 -4.92
CA GLY A 70 1.09 -0.99 -3.88
C GLY A 70 0.99 -2.47 -3.53
N TYR A 71 -0.25 -2.97 -3.36
CA TYR A 71 -0.48 -4.37 -2.97
C TYR A 71 0.07 -5.38 -3.98
N ARG A 72 0.02 -5.07 -5.28
CA ARG A 72 0.51 -5.94 -6.36
C ARG A 72 1.96 -5.70 -6.80
N THR A 73 2.66 -4.77 -6.15
CA THR A 73 4.02 -4.40 -6.52
C THR A 73 5.03 -5.04 -5.58
N ALA A 74 5.88 -5.92 -6.11
CA ALA A 74 6.87 -6.65 -5.33
C ALA A 74 7.99 -5.74 -4.76
N ARG A 75 8.34 -4.66 -5.48
CA ARG A 75 9.34 -3.67 -5.05
C ARG A 75 8.73 -2.28 -5.10
N LEU A 76 8.32 -1.79 -3.95
CA LEU A 76 7.73 -0.47 -3.79
C LEU A 76 8.79 0.64 -3.74
N PRO A 77 8.46 1.89 -4.16
CA PRO A 77 9.29 3.06 -3.92
C PRO A 77 9.42 3.42 -2.43
N ALA A 78 8.80 2.64 -1.53
CA ALA A 78 8.97 2.70 -0.09
C ALA A 78 10.43 2.56 0.37
N HIS A 79 11.32 2.02 -0.46
CA HIS A 79 12.76 2.03 -0.22
C HIS A 79 13.31 3.43 -0.01
N LEU A 80 12.82 4.42 -0.76
CA LEU A 80 13.23 5.82 -0.60
C LEU A 80 12.77 6.37 0.76
N LEU A 81 11.56 6.05 1.18
CA LEU A 81 11.05 6.46 2.50
C LEU A 81 11.87 5.85 3.64
N GLN A 82 12.21 4.57 3.54
CA GLN A 82 13.04 3.92 4.55
C GLN A 82 14.47 4.42 4.53
N ALA A 83 15.06 4.68 3.36
CA ALA A 83 16.35 5.31 3.22
C ALA A 83 16.37 6.72 3.84
N GLN A 84 15.33 7.51 3.62
CA GLN A 84 15.17 8.82 4.24
C GLN A 84 15.10 8.73 5.76
N ARG A 85 14.36 7.78 6.31
CA ARG A 85 14.29 7.53 7.77
C ARG A 85 15.66 7.14 8.33
N ASP A 86 16.38 6.28 7.62
CA ASP A 86 17.72 5.88 8.03
C ASP A 86 18.73 7.04 7.95
N TYR A 87 18.61 7.88 6.92
CA TYR A 87 19.42 9.10 6.79
C TYR A 87 19.23 10.09 7.93
N PHE A 88 17.97 10.32 8.34
CA PHE A 88 17.67 11.31 9.40
C PHE A 88 17.97 10.85 10.80
N GLY A 89 17.83 9.57 11.10
CA GLY A 89 17.88 9.10 12.49
C GLY A 89 18.39 7.69 12.68
N ALA A 90 19.10 7.12 11.72
CA ALA A 90 19.60 5.75 11.78
C ALA A 90 18.49 4.73 12.14
N HIS A 91 17.29 4.91 11.57
CA HIS A 91 16.14 4.05 11.83
C HIS A 91 16.26 2.65 11.24
N THR A 92 17.38 2.35 10.63
CA THR A 92 17.75 1.07 10.06
C THR A 92 16.79 0.56 8.97
N TYR A 93 17.19 -0.43 8.23
CA TYR A 93 16.39 -1.09 7.21
C TYR A 93 16.80 -2.56 7.10
N GLU A 94 15.90 -3.40 6.63
CA GLU A 94 16.20 -4.78 6.22
C GLU A 94 16.55 -4.81 4.74
N ARG A 95 17.51 -5.63 4.36
CA ARG A 95 17.93 -5.83 2.96
C ARG A 95 17.14 -6.98 2.34
N THR A 96 16.83 -6.87 1.05
CA THR A 96 16.12 -7.93 0.30
C THR A 96 17.03 -9.13 -0.03
N ASP A 97 18.35 -8.97 0.08
CA ASP A 97 19.36 -10.01 -0.15
C ASP A 97 19.91 -10.63 1.15
N LYS A 98 19.24 -10.33 2.27
CA LYS A 98 19.57 -10.84 3.61
C LYS A 98 18.35 -11.43 4.29
N PRO A 99 18.53 -12.33 5.28
CA PRO A 99 17.44 -12.84 6.10
C PRO A 99 16.64 -11.73 6.79
N ARG A 100 15.35 -12.01 7.02
CA ARG A 100 14.49 -11.12 7.83
C ARG A 100 14.99 -11.07 9.27
N GLY A 101 14.91 -9.87 9.88
CA GLY A 101 15.38 -9.61 11.23
C GLY A 101 16.83 -9.11 11.31
N GLU A 102 17.57 -9.08 10.21
CA GLU A 102 18.86 -8.41 10.13
C GLU A 102 18.69 -6.96 9.72
N PHE A 103 19.09 -6.05 10.61
CA PHE A 103 18.93 -4.61 10.43
C PHE A 103 20.25 -3.94 10.07
N PHE A 104 20.20 -3.04 9.10
CA PHE A 104 21.34 -2.33 8.55
C PHE A 104 21.15 -0.82 8.67
N HIS A 105 22.25 -0.12 8.83
CA HIS A 105 22.35 1.33 8.73
C HIS A 105 23.42 1.70 7.71
N THR A 106 23.17 2.74 6.93
CA THR A 106 24.13 3.27 5.97
C THR A 106 24.72 4.58 6.49
N ASN A 107 26.05 4.67 6.51
CA ASN A 107 26.70 5.96 6.76
C ASN A 107 26.60 6.85 5.51
N TRP A 108 25.45 7.54 5.37
CA TRP A 108 25.08 8.32 4.18
C TRP A 108 26.00 9.50 3.89
N THR A 109 26.57 10.10 4.93
CA THR A 109 27.35 11.33 4.83
C THR A 109 28.84 11.10 4.96
N GLY A 110 29.27 9.95 5.47
CA GLY A 110 30.64 9.66 5.85
C GLY A 110 31.14 10.42 7.08
N ARG A 111 30.28 11.20 7.74
CA ARG A 111 30.65 12.12 8.84
C ARG A 111 29.80 11.95 10.11
N GLY A 112 29.35 10.77 10.42
CA GLY A 112 28.46 10.50 11.55
C GLY A 112 27.02 10.23 11.08
N GLY A 113 26.07 10.19 11.97
CA GLY A 113 24.69 9.75 11.71
C GLY A 113 24.42 8.36 12.28
N ASN A 114 25.26 7.90 13.19
CA ASN A 114 25.11 6.61 13.88
C ASN A 114 24.18 6.69 15.09
N THR A 115 23.48 7.79 15.28
CA THR A 115 22.48 7.95 16.36
C THR A 115 21.17 7.29 15.97
N SER A 116 20.80 6.22 16.67
CA SER A 116 19.47 5.64 16.54
C SER A 116 18.42 6.55 17.19
N SER A 117 17.17 6.50 16.70
CA SER A 117 16.05 7.27 17.25
C SER A 117 15.78 7.02 18.73
N SER A 118 16.25 5.91 19.27
CA SER A 118 16.20 5.61 20.72
C SER A 118 17.02 6.58 21.57
N THR A 119 17.91 7.35 20.97
CA THR A 119 18.73 8.37 21.67
C THR A 119 17.96 9.68 21.90
N TYR A 120 16.80 9.86 21.29
CA TYR A 120 15.96 11.06 21.44
C TYR A 120 14.86 10.92 22.49
N ASN A 121 14.80 9.83 23.23
CA ASN A 121 13.89 9.65 24.37
C ASN A 121 14.55 10.18 25.64
N ALA A 122 14.80 11.48 25.67
CA ALA A 122 15.18 12.20 26.88
C ALA A 122 14.15 13.31 27.17
#